data_f035d741559c2071b17da84bd3286536
#
_entry.id   f035d741559c2071b17da84bd3286536
#
_cell.length_a   1.000
_cell.length_b   1.000
_cell.length_c   1.000
_cell.angle_alpha   90.00
_cell.angle_beta   90.00
_cell.angle_gamma   90.00
#
_symmetry.space_group_name_H-M   'P 1'
#
loop_
_entity.id
_entity.type
_entity.pdbx_description
1 polymer ?
#
loop_
_entity_poly.entity_id
_entity_poly.type
_entity_poly.pdbx_seq_one_letter_code
_entity_poly.pdbx_strand_id
1 'polypeptide(L)'
;YGADSAILYEQKPHLGTDRLIEIVTAMREEIERLGGELRFSSRAADFCVEGDRLRAVLVEKADGTKYELPCEVLIAATGHSARDTFRTLHARGFQMEAKAFAVGFRVQHRQSDISISQYGLKEAGFLPPAPYKLTAKTSSGRGVYSFCMCPGGYVVNASSEAGGTVVNGMSYADRGSANANAAIIVSVVPEDFLRYGEGVLAGLSYQEVLECRAYQAGQG
;
A
#
# COMPACT_ATOMS: atom_id res chain seq x y z
N TYR A 1 18.17 -11.81 -7.61
CA TYR A 1 17.97 -11.07 -6.36
C TYR A 1 17.53 -11.99 -5.19
N GLY A 2 17.70 -13.31 -5.29
CA GLY A 2 17.41 -14.26 -4.20
C GLY A 2 15.94 -14.70 -4.07
N ALA A 3 15.07 -14.33 -4.99
CA ALA A 3 13.73 -14.88 -5.03
C ALA A 3 13.73 -16.35 -5.45
N ASP A 4 12.79 -17.14 -4.92
CA ASP A 4 12.61 -18.53 -5.33
C ASP A 4 12.26 -18.61 -6.82
N SER A 5 12.81 -19.59 -7.53
CA SER A 5 12.54 -19.82 -8.96
C SER A 5 11.08 -20.15 -9.25
N ALA A 6 10.31 -20.58 -8.27
CA ALA A 6 8.87 -20.82 -8.37
C ALA A 6 8.08 -19.60 -8.88
N ILE A 7 8.60 -18.36 -8.65
CA ILE A 7 7.99 -17.14 -9.19
C ILE A 7 7.89 -17.11 -10.71
N LEU A 8 8.67 -17.92 -11.43
CA LEU A 8 8.70 -17.96 -12.88
C LEU A 8 7.53 -18.74 -13.47
N TYR A 9 6.91 -19.62 -12.71
CA TYR A 9 5.85 -20.53 -13.20
C TYR A 9 4.61 -20.58 -12.30
N GLU A 10 4.68 -20.16 -11.06
CA GLU A 10 3.51 -20.07 -10.20
C GLU A 10 2.63 -18.87 -10.58
N GLN A 11 1.32 -19.11 -10.76
CA GLN A 11 0.37 -18.04 -11.10
C GLN A 11 0.23 -16.99 -9.98
N LYS A 12 0.43 -17.40 -8.73
CA LYS A 12 0.32 -16.53 -7.55
C LYS A 12 1.46 -16.83 -6.57
N PRO A 13 2.68 -16.49 -6.95
CA PRO A 13 3.84 -16.76 -6.12
C PRO A 13 3.75 -16.01 -4.79
N HIS A 14 4.21 -16.65 -3.73
CA HIS A 14 4.33 -16.05 -2.41
C HIS A 14 5.80 -15.97 -2.02
N LEU A 15 6.30 -14.77 -1.84
CA LEU A 15 7.69 -14.57 -1.44
C LEU A 15 7.86 -14.57 0.09
N GLY A 16 6.92 -13.94 0.79
CA GLY A 16 7.04 -13.67 2.21
C GLY A 16 7.72 -12.32 2.50
N THR A 17 7.27 -11.65 3.55
CA THR A 17 7.79 -10.32 3.92
C THR A 17 9.23 -10.38 4.41
N ASP A 18 9.65 -11.48 5.03
CA ASP A 18 11.02 -11.76 5.45
C ASP A 18 11.99 -11.81 4.25
N ARG A 19 11.61 -12.51 3.18
CA ARG A 19 12.42 -12.62 1.96
C ARG A 19 12.47 -11.32 1.16
N LEU A 20 11.43 -10.49 1.22
CA LEU A 20 11.41 -9.20 0.52
C LEU A 20 12.52 -8.26 1.00
N ILE A 21 12.94 -8.34 2.27
CA ILE A 21 14.05 -7.53 2.80
C ILE A 21 15.33 -7.85 2.04
N GLU A 22 15.65 -9.12 1.86
CA GLU A 22 16.86 -9.58 1.15
C GLU A 22 16.81 -9.18 -0.34
N ILE A 23 15.66 -9.40 -0.98
CA ILE A 23 15.44 -9.09 -2.40
C ILE A 23 15.59 -7.59 -2.67
N VAL A 24 14.94 -6.74 -1.88
CA VAL A 24 15.02 -5.28 -2.05
C VAL A 24 16.43 -4.76 -1.76
N THR A 25 17.13 -5.34 -0.79
CA THR A 25 18.52 -5.01 -0.51
C THR A 25 19.41 -5.34 -1.70
N ALA A 26 19.29 -6.54 -2.26
CA ALA A 26 20.07 -6.96 -3.44
C ALA A 26 19.75 -6.10 -4.69
N MET A 27 18.47 -5.68 -4.86
CA MET A 27 18.10 -4.76 -5.95
C MET A 27 18.75 -3.39 -5.77
N ARG A 28 18.81 -2.87 -4.55
CA ARG A 28 19.47 -1.62 -4.23
C ARG A 28 20.97 -1.69 -4.54
N GLU A 29 21.65 -2.73 -4.06
CA GLU A 29 23.07 -2.95 -4.31
C GLU A 29 23.39 -3.06 -5.82
N GLU A 30 22.51 -3.67 -6.59
CA GLU A 30 22.65 -3.75 -8.04
C GLU A 30 22.49 -2.38 -8.71
N ILE A 31 21.57 -1.53 -8.25
CA ILE A 31 21.44 -0.15 -8.74
C ILE A 31 22.74 0.63 -8.52
N GLU A 32 23.32 0.53 -7.31
CA GLU A 32 24.60 1.18 -6.97
C GLU A 32 25.75 0.62 -7.80
N ARG A 33 25.81 -0.70 -7.98
CA ARG A 33 26.84 -1.37 -8.81
C ARG A 33 26.79 -0.92 -10.28
N LEU A 34 25.59 -0.62 -10.78
CA LEU A 34 25.36 -0.10 -12.15
C LEU A 34 25.60 1.40 -12.27
N GLY A 35 26.03 2.07 -11.21
CA GLY A 35 26.33 3.52 -11.20
C GLY A 35 25.11 4.39 -10.86
N GLY A 36 24.02 3.77 -10.40
CA GLY A 36 22.88 4.52 -9.85
C GLY A 36 23.20 5.09 -8.47
N GLU A 37 22.44 6.09 -8.06
CA GLU A 37 22.58 6.76 -6.77
C GLU A 37 21.29 6.66 -5.96
N LEU A 38 21.41 6.28 -4.68
CA LEU A 38 20.30 6.29 -3.72
C LEU A 38 20.51 7.40 -2.68
N ARG A 39 19.49 8.20 -2.47
CA ARG A 39 19.52 9.33 -1.52
C ARG A 39 18.49 9.10 -0.42
N PHE A 40 18.91 8.41 0.63
CA PHE A 40 18.09 8.21 1.83
C PHE A 40 17.90 9.52 2.60
N SER A 41 16.87 9.56 3.45
CA SER A 41 16.53 10.75 4.26
C SER A 41 16.39 12.02 3.42
N SER A 42 15.90 11.85 2.20
CA SER A 42 15.74 12.92 1.20
C SER A 42 14.33 12.83 0.61
N ARG A 43 13.60 13.92 0.63
CA ARG A 43 12.23 14.06 0.15
C ARG A 43 12.19 14.92 -1.11
N ALA A 44 11.48 14.47 -2.16
CA ALA A 44 11.12 15.35 -3.27
C ALA A 44 10.05 16.34 -2.78
N ALA A 45 10.46 17.55 -2.45
CA ALA A 45 9.60 18.56 -1.83
C ALA A 45 8.83 19.37 -2.85
N ASP A 46 9.41 19.58 -4.05
CA ASP A 46 8.79 20.38 -5.12
C ASP A 46 9.39 20.02 -6.49
N PHE A 47 8.78 20.53 -7.55
CA PHE A 47 9.16 20.30 -8.94
C PHE A 47 9.40 21.63 -9.65
N CYS A 48 10.62 21.84 -10.16
CA CYS A 48 11.00 23.01 -10.93
C CYS A 48 10.65 22.80 -12.40
N VAL A 49 9.61 23.47 -12.87
CA VAL A 49 9.12 23.38 -14.25
C VAL A 49 9.26 24.72 -14.93
N GLU A 50 9.84 24.77 -16.13
CA GLU A 50 9.90 25.94 -17.00
C GLU A 50 9.17 25.64 -18.31
N GLY A 51 8.06 26.36 -18.56
CA GLY A 51 7.15 26.03 -19.62
C GLY A 51 6.60 24.62 -19.42
N ASP A 52 6.79 23.75 -20.42
CA ASP A 52 6.35 22.34 -20.39
C ASP A 52 7.48 21.35 -20.01
N ARG A 53 8.60 21.85 -19.49
CA ARG A 53 9.77 21.00 -19.22
C ARG A 53 10.14 20.98 -17.74
N LEU A 54 10.31 19.78 -17.21
CA LEU A 54 10.94 19.58 -15.92
C LEU A 54 12.43 19.97 -16.01
N ARG A 55 12.92 20.74 -15.04
CA ARG A 55 14.32 21.17 -14.93
C ARG A 55 15.02 20.53 -13.74
N ALA A 56 14.34 20.45 -12.64
CA ALA A 56 14.91 19.91 -11.42
C ALA A 56 13.81 19.44 -10.46
N VAL A 57 14.21 18.63 -9.48
CA VAL A 57 13.43 18.33 -8.29
C VAL A 57 14.05 19.08 -7.12
N LEU A 58 13.26 19.83 -6.37
CA LEU A 58 13.69 20.40 -5.09
C LEU A 58 13.71 19.28 -4.05
N VAL A 59 14.88 18.93 -3.59
CA VAL A 59 15.10 17.90 -2.58
C VAL A 59 15.29 18.55 -1.21
N GLU A 60 14.57 18.01 -0.22
CA GLU A 60 14.70 18.41 1.19
C GLU A 60 15.28 17.23 1.98
N LYS A 61 16.39 17.45 2.67
CA LYS A 61 17.01 16.48 3.57
C LYS A 61 16.36 16.49 4.95
N ALA A 62 16.60 15.44 5.72
CA ALA A 62 16.09 15.31 7.10
C ALA A 62 16.56 16.47 8.03
N ASP A 63 17.70 17.10 7.75
CA ASP A 63 18.21 18.27 8.49
C ASP A 63 17.58 19.60 8.05
N GLY A 64 16.60 19.56 7.13
CA GLY A 64 15.94 20.73 6.57
C GLY A 64 16.70 21.43 5.43
N THR A 65 17.90 20.98 5.09
CA THR A 65 18.66 21.52 3.95
C THR A 65 17.92 21.22 2.64
N LYS A 66 17.83 22.25 1.78
CA LYS A 66 17.19 22.11 0.46
C LYS A 66 18.21 22.34 -0.66
N TYR A 67 18.09 21.59 -1.73
CA TYR A 67 18.88 21.77 -2.94
C TYR A 67 18.09 21.32 -4.18
N GLU A 68 18.43 21.85 -5.32
CA GLU A 68 17.89 21.41 -6.60
C GLU A 68 18.70 20.24 -7.15
N LEU A 69 18.00 19.20 -7.57
CA LEU A 69 18.54 18.05 -8.30
C LEU A 69 18.12 18.19 -9.77
N PRO A 70 19.02 18.62 -10.67
CA PRO A 70 18.70 18.74 -12.08
C PRO A 70 18.27 17.41 -12.68
N CYS A 71 17.15 17.40 -13.38
CA CYS A 71 16.66 16.23 -14.13
C CYS A 71 15.69 16.67 -15.22
N GLU A 72 15.67 15.94 -16.33
CA GLU A 72 14.74 16.14 -17.44
C GLU A 72 13.58 15.16 -17.41
N VAL A 73 13.74 14.03 -16.74
CA VAL A 73 12.74 12.99 -16.59
C VAL A 73 12.64 12.57 -15.14
N LEU A 74 11.42 12.52 -14.62
CA LEU A 74 11.11 12.04 -13.27
C LEU A 74 10.07 10.94 -13.33
N ILE A 75 10.33 9.85 -12.63
CA ILE A 75 9.35 8.79 -12.38
C ILE A 75 8.86 8.94 -10.94
N ALA A 76 7.63 9.42 -10.76
CA ALA A 76 7.00 9.53 -9.45
C ALA A 76 6.40 8.18 -9.04
N ALA A 77 7.07 7.47 -8.13
CA ALA A 77 6.66 6.17 -7.61
C ALA A 77 6.51 6.18 -6.08
N THR A 78 5.92 7.25 -5.54
CA THR A 78 5.86 7.58 -4.11
C THR A 78 4.81 6.79 -3.31
N GLY A 79 3.99 5.97 -3.99
CA GLY A 79 2.88 5.24 -3.36
C GLY A 79 1.67 6.13 -3.04
N HIS A 80 0.63 5.52 -2.48
CA HIS A 80 -0.66 6.17 -2.27
C HIS A 80 -0.72 7.11 -1.05
N SER A 81 0.24 6.99 -0.13
CA SER A 81 0.25 7.78 1.13
C SER A 81 1.03 9.08 1.04
N ALA A 82 1.68 9.37 -0.10
CA ALA A 82 2.43 10.62 -0.32
C ALA A 82 1.49 11.79 -0.64
N ARG A 83 0.64 12.15 0.31
CA ARG A 83 -0.40 13.18 0.14
C ARG A 83 0.17 14.57 -0.09
N ASP A 84 1.31 14.88 0.52
CA ASP A 84 2.08 16.10 0.28
C ASP A 84 2.52 16.20 -1.17
N THR A 85 3.03 15.12 -1.77
CA THR A 85 3.40 15.07 -3.19
C THR A 85 2.18 15.32 -4.09
N PHE A 86 1.03 14.70 -3.81
CA PHE A 86 -0.19 14.94 -4.60
C PHE A 86 -0.65 16.39 -4.50
N ARG A 87 -0.60 17.01 -3.32
CA ARG A 87 -0.93 18.43 -3.14
C ARG A 87 0.05 19.33 -3.90
N THR A 88 1.34 19.01 -3.88
CA THR A 88 2.38 19.75 -4.61
C THR A 88 2.15 19.66 -6.12
N LEU A 89 1.90 18.47 -6.66
CA LEU A 89 1.60 18.27 -8.08
C LEU A 89 0.36 19.07 -8.51
N HIS A 90 -0.71 19.02 -7.72
CA HIS A 90 -1.92 19.79 -7.98
C HIS A 90 -1.66 21.30 -7.95
N ALA A 91 -0.93 21.81 -6.94
CA ALA A 91 -0.58 23.23 -6.83
C ALA A 91 0.31 23.72 -7.99
N ARG A 92 1.10 22.84 -8.58
CA ARG A 92 1.93 23.12 -9.76
C ARG A 92 1.15 23.01 -11.09
N GLY A 93 -0.15 22.72 -11.04
CA GLY A 93 -1.00 22.66 -12.24
C GLY A 93 -0.87 21.38 -13.07
N PHE A 94 -0.26 20.33 -12.52
CA PHE A 94 -0.26 19.03 -13.20
C PHE A 94 -1.69 18.52 -13.37
N GLN A 95 -2.00 17.99 -14.54
CA GLN A 95 -3.31 17.41 -14.82
C GLN A 95 -3.52 16.15 -13.97
N MET A 96 -4.61 16.11 -13.22
CA MET A 96 -4.97 15.02 -12.33
C MET A 96 -6.43 14.63 -12.50
N GLU A 97 -6.73 13.38 -12.23
CA GLU A 97 -8.09 12.82 -12.21
C GLU A 97 -8.40 12.16 -10.89
N ALA A 98 -9.63 12.38 -10.41
CA ALA A 98 -10.16 11.62 -9.28
C ALA A 98 -10.51 10.19 -9.74
N LYS A 99 -10.02 9.19 -9.02
CA LYS A 99 -10.27 7.78 -9.33
C LYS A 99 -11.02 7.07 -8.21
N ALA A 100 -11.82 6.09 -8.58
CA ALA A 100 -12.41 5.14 -7.66
C ALA A 100 -11.30 4.36 -6.92
N PHE A 101 -11.54 4.07 -5.66
CA PHE A 101 -10.69 3.20 -4.83
C PHE A 101 -11.55 2.34 -3.91
N ALA A 102 -10.95 1.63 -2.98
CA ALA A 102 -11.69 0.79 -2.05
C ALA A 102 -11.28 1.09 -0.61
N VAL A 103 -12.26 1.05 0.29
CA VAL A 103 -12.09 1.27 1.72
C VAL A 103 -12.76 0.16 2.51
N GLY A 104 -12.31 -0.09 3.73
CA GLY A 104 -12.93 -1.09 4.59
C GLY A 104 -12.11 -1.39 5.83
N PHE A 105 -12.28 -2.58 6.34
CA PHE A 105 -11.64 -3.04 7.57
C PHE A 105 -10.79 -4.28 7.29
N ARG A 106 -9.75 -4.47 8.06
CA ARG A 106 -9.02 -5.74 8.10
C ARG A 106 -9.56 -6.59 9.24
N VAL A 107 -9.91 -7.82 8.92
CA VAL A 107 -10.41 -8.82 9.87
C VAL A 107 -9.36 -9.89 10.08
N GLN A 108 -9.25 -10.37 11.32
CA GLN A 108 -8.36 -11.45 11.71
C GLN A 108 -9.15 -12.61 12.30
N HIS A 109 -8.74 -13.83 12.01
CA HIS A 109 -9.34 -15.06 12.49
C HIS A 109 -8.28 -16.15 12.60
N ARG A 110 -8.62 -17.28 13.23
CA ARG A 110 -7.70 -18.41 13.33
C ARG A 110 -7.48 -19.05 11.97
N GLN A 111 -6.24 -19.34 11.62
CA GLN A 111 -5.93 -20.04 10.38
C GLN A 111 -6.54 -21.44 10.35
N SER A 112 -6.58 -22.13 11.48
CA SER A 112 -7.22 -23.46 11.60
C SER A 112 -8.67 -23.45 11.16
N ASP A 113 -9.45 -22.44 11.55
CA ASP A 113 -10.87 -22.35 11.21
C ASP A 113 -11.07 -22.18 9.72
N ILE A 114 -10.21 -21.38 9.09
CA ILE A 114 -10.21 -21.19 7.63
C ILE A 114 -9.81 -22.50 6.92
N SER A 115 -8.74 -23.16 7.37
CA SER A 115 -8.28 -24.41 6.77
C SER A 115 -9.34 -25.52 6.86
N ILE A 116 -10.00 -25.65 8.02
CA ILE A 116 -11.10 -26.60 8.21
C ILE A 116 -12.28 -26.27 7.26
N SER A 117 -12.66 -24.99 7.17
CA SER A 117 -13.75 -24.56 6.31
C SER A 117 -13.46 -24.80 4.83
N GLN A 118 -12.23 -24.59 4.37
CA GLN A 118 -11.85 -24.72 2.97
C GLN A 118 -11.57 -26.16 2.56
N TYR A 119 -10.93 -26.95 3.41
CA TYR A 119 -10.52 -28.32 3.11
C TYR A 119 -11.51 -29.39 3.59
N GLY A 120 -12.45 -29.02 4.48
CA GLY A 120 -13.42 -29.96 5.07
C GLY A 120 -12.80 -30.97 6.07
N LEU A 121 -11.57 -30.73 6.52
CA LEU A 121 -10.82 -31.63 7.39
C LEU A 121 -10.48 -30.93 8.70
N LYS A 122 -10.60 -31.65 9.81
CA LYS A 122 -10.17 -31.16 11.12
C LYS A 122 -8.65 -31.12 11.28
N GLU A 123 -7.96 -31.96 10.52
CA GLU A 123 -6.51 -32.12 10.57
C GLU A 123 -5.89 -31.89 9.17
N ALA A 124 -5.87 -30.64 8.75
CA ALA A 124 -5.23 -30.26 7.50
C ALA A 124 -3.71 -30.00 7.65
N GLY A 125 -3.05 -30.60 8.65
CA GLY A 125 -1.66 -30.31 9.00
C GLY A 125 -0.62 -30.65 7.92
N PHE A 126 -1.00 -31.36 6.85
CA PHE A 126 -0.16 -31.65 5.70
C PHE A 126 -0.46 -30.76 4.48
N LEU A 127 -1.53 -29.94 4.55
CA LEU A 127 -1.89 -29.01 3.50
C LEU A 127 -1.40 -27.59 3.85
N PRO A 128 -1.05 -26.77 2.86
CA PRO A 128 -0.68 -25.37 3.11
C PRO A 128 -1.81 -24.62 3.79
N PRO A 129 -1.50 -23.55 4.57
CA PRO A 129 -2.52 -22.68 5.14
C PRO A 129 -3.52 -22.20 4.09
N ALA A 130 -4.81 -22.51 4.27
CA ALA A 130 -5.84 -22.23 3.29
C ALA A 130 -6.07 -20.75 3.08
N PRO A 131 -6.10 -20.23 1.85
CA PRO A 131 -6.58 -18.91 1.51
C PRO A 131 -8.09 -18.91 1.27
N TYR A 132 -8.70 -17.71 1.22
CA TYR A 132 -10.04 -17.53 0.67
C TYR A 132 -10.14 -16.25 -0.16
N LYS A 133 -11.15 -16.22 -1.03
CA LYS A 133 -11.56 -15.04 -1.77
C LYS A 133 -13.09 -14.97 -1.74
N LEU A 134 -13.61 -13.87 -1.19
CA LEU A 134 -15.04 -13.64 -1.05
C LEU A 134 -15.47 -12.42 -1.85
N THR A 135 -16.65 -12.48 -2.43
CA THR A 135 -17.29 -11.36 -3.12
C THR A 135 -18.77 -11.35 -2.77
N ALA A 136 -19.32 -10.17 -2.57
CA ALA A 136 -20.72 -9.96 -2.32
C ALA A 136 -21.17 -8.62 -2.91
N LYS A 137 -22.48 -8.35 -2.85
CA LYS A 137 -23.05 -7.04 -3.14
C LYS A 137 -23.84 -6.54 -1.94
N THR A 138 -23.75 -5.24 -1.68
CA THR A 138 -24.65 -4.59 -0.71
C THR A 138 -26.07 -4.54 -1.25
N SER A 139 -27.03 -4.19 -0.39
CA SER A 139 -28.43 -3.94 -0.80
C SER A 139 -28.54 -2.82 -1.84
N SER A 140 -27.61 -1.88 -1.86
CA SER A 140 -27.52 -0.82 -2.87
C SER A 140 -26.80 -1.24 -4.16
N GLY A 141 -26.40 -2.52 -4.29
CA GLY A 141 -25.71 -3.07 -5.48
C GLY A 141 -24.20 -2.83 -5.51
N ARG A 142 -23.62 -2.20 -4.49
CA ARG A 142 -22.17 -1.92 -4.43
C ARG A 142 -21.37 -3.18 -4.14
N GLY A 143 -20.28 -3.39 -4.87
CA GLY A 143 -19.39 -4.53 -4.68
C GLY A 143 -18.65 -4.49 -3.35
N VAL A 144 -18.67 -5.62 -2.64
CA VAL A 144 -17.86 -5.87 -1.42
C VAL A 144 -17.02 -7.11 -1.68
N TYR A 145 -15.75 -7.08 -1.31
CA TYR A 145 -14.87 -8.21 -1.56
C TYR A 145 -13.73 -8.31 -0.54
N SER A 146 -13.24 -9.54 -0.35
CA SER A 146 -12.00 -9.75 0.39
C SER A 146 -10.80 -9.37 -0.48
N PHE A 147 -9.82 -8.72 0.12
CA PHE A 147 -8.60 -8.30 -0.56
C PHE A 147 -7.37 -8.60 0.28
N CYS A 148 -6.26 -8.93 -0.39
CA CYS A 148 -4.96 -9.16 0.24
C CYS A 148 -5.07 -10.08 1.47
N MET A 149 -5.73 -11.26 1.28
CA MET A 149 -5.82 -12.29 2.31
C MET A 149 -4.42 -12.86 2.56
N CYS A 150 -4.03 -12.88 3.82
CA CYS A 150 -2.72 -13.34 4.31
C CYS A 150 -2.92 -14.61 5.16
N PRO A 151 -2.80 -15.82 4.55
CA PRO A 151 -2.81 -17.07 5.31
C PRO A 151 -1.59 -17.12 6.22
N GLY A 152 -1.75 -17.66 7.43
CA GLY A 152 -0.68 -17.77 8.42
C GLY A 152 0.03 -16.44 8.67
N GLY A 153 -0.72 -15.32 8.73
CA GLY A 153 -0.17 -13.99 8.71
C GLY A 153 -0.60 -13.11 9.88
N TYR A 154 -0.10 -11.89 9.86
CA TYR A 154 -0.28 -10.88 10.90
C TYR A 154 -0.95 -9.63 10.34
N VAL A 155 -1.71 -8.93 11.18
CA VAL A 155 -2.11 -7.54 10.95
C VAL A 155 -0.99 -6.65 11.45
N VAL A 156 -0.56 -5.70 10.65
CA VAL A 156 0.52 -4.78 10.96
C VAL A 156 0.07 -3.33 10.81
N ASN A 157 0.63 -2.45 11.63
CA ASN A 157 0.43 -1.01 11.46
C ASN A 157 1.11 -0.54 10.16
N ALA A 158 0.38 0.21 9.36
CA ALA A 158 0.83 0.81 8.10
C ALA A 158 0.55 2.32 8.07
N SER A 159 0.35 2.94 9.23
CA SER A 159 0.08 4.37 9.35
C SER A 159 1.30 5.18 8.90
N SER A 160 1.08 6.18 8.07
CA SER A 160 2.12 7.07 7.54
C SER A 160 2.00 8.50 8.08
N GLU A 161 0.90 8.84 8.76
CA GLU A 161 0.64 10.17 9.29
C GLU A 161 0.24 10.12 10.76
N ALA A 162 0.65 11.12 11.53
CA ALA A 162 0.29 11.24 12.94
C ALA A 162 -1.23 11.46 13.09
N GLY A 163 -1.85 10.77 14.04
CA GLY A 163 -3.29 10.86 14.29
C GLY A 163 -4.15 10.09 13.29
N GLY A 164 -3.55 9.30 12.41
CA GLY A 164 -4.23 8.39 11.49
C GLY A 164 -3.91 6.93 11.78
N THR A 165 -4.87 6.04 11.59
CA THR A 165 -4.64 4.58 11.68
C THR A 165 -4.97 3.92 10.35
N VAL A 166 -3.96 3.24 9.81
CA VAL A 166 -4.06 2.35 8.66
C VAL A 166 -3.40 1.03 9.01
N VAL A 167 -4.00 -0.07 8.60
CA VAL A 167 -3.45 -1.41 8.82
C VAL A 167 -3.25 -2.12 7.50
N ASN A 168 -2.25 -2.99 7.47
CA ASN A 168 -2.01 -3.91 6.38
C ASN A 168 -1.91 -5.35 6.91
N GLY A 169 -1.79 -6.32 6.03
CA GLY A 169 -1.50 -7.70 6.37
C GLY A 169 -0.17 -8.13 5.80
N MET A 170 0.50 -9.00 6.50
CA MET A 170 1.73 -9.65 6.03
C MET A 170 1.72 -11.13 6.38
N SER A 171 2.46 -11.93 5.62
CA SER A 171 2.83 -13.29 6.00
C SER A 171 4.33 -13.48 5.74
N TYR A 172 4.96 -14.30 6.55
CA TYR A 172 6.31 -14.80 6.27
C TYR A 172 6.25 -15.87 5.17
N ALA A 173 7.40 -16.25 4.65
CA ALA A 173 7.48 -17.24 3.58
C ALA A 173 6.85 -18.60 3.97
N ASP A 174 7.00 -19.00 5.22
CA ASP A 174 6.44 -20.25 5.77
C ASP A 174 4.93 -20.20 6.08
N ARG A 175 4.32 -18.99 6.13
CA ARG A 175 2.92 -18.80 6.54
C ARG A 175 2.58 -19.46 7.88
N GLY A 176 3.53 -19.45 8.82
CA GLY A 176 3.49 -20.24 10.05
C GLY A 176 2.70 -19.62 11.21
N SER A 177 2.05 -18.46 11.05
CA SER A 177 1.26 -17.87 12.12
C SER A 177 -0.03 -18.65 12.38
N ALA A 178 -0.46 -18.66 13.65
CA ALA A 178 -1.74 -19.24 14.06
C ALA A 178 -2.96 -18.50 13.47
N ASN A 179 -2.77 -17.27 12.98
CA ASN A 179 -3.83 -16.43 12.47
C ASN A 179 -3.76 -16.28 10.95
N ALA A 180 -4.92 -15.95 10.39
CA ALA A 180 -5.09 -15.44 9.04
C ALA A 180 -5.75 -14.07 9.11
N ASN A 181 -5.59 -13.25 8.09
CA ASN A 181 -6.29 -11.98 8.01
C ASN A 181 -6.59 -11.60 6.55
N ALA A 182 -7.61 -10.77 6.36
CA ALA A 182 -7.95 -10.20 5.06
C ALA A 182 -8.59 -8.82 5.23
N ALA A 183 -8.42 -7.94 4.27
CA ALA A 183 -9.24 -6.75 4.17
C ALA A 183 -10.62 -7.13 3.59
N ILE A 184 -11.68 -6.61 4.17
CA ILE A 184 -13.04 -6.61 3.62
C ILE A 184 -13.33 -5.19 3.20
N ILE A 185 -13.40 -4.98 1.90
CA ILE A 185 -13.43 -3.64 1.31
C ILE A 185 -14.61 -3.44 0.38
N VAL A 186 -15.05 -2.20 0.28
CA VAL A 186 -16.11 -1.74 -0.62
C VAL A 186 -15.54 -0.69 -1.55
N SER A 187 -15.93 -0.75 -2.82
CA SER A 187 -15.55 0.26 -3.80
C SER A 187 -16.25 1.59 -3.52
N VAL A 188 -15.48 2.67 -3.58
CA VAL A 188 -15.96 4.06 -3.53
C VAL A 188 -15.58 4.79 -4.81
N VAL A 189 -16.45 5.65 -5.27
CA VAL A 189 -16.33 6.44 -6.51
C VAL A 189 -16.23 7.93 -6.17
N PRO A 190 -15.81 8.79 -7.11
CA PRO A 190 -15.62 10.21 -6.85
C PRO A 190 -16.81 10.89 -6.17
N GLU A 191 -18.04 10.51 -6.52
CA GLU A 191 -19.27 11.06 -5.96
C GLU A 191 -19.43 10.79 -4.45
N ASP A 192 -18.83 9.70 -3.95
CA ASP A 192 -18.92 9.33 -2.54
C ASP A 192 -18.11 10.26 -1.63
N PHE A 193 -17.04 10.85 -2.15
CA PHE A 193 -16.11 11.65 -1.35
C PHE A 193 -16.12 13.16 -1.65
N LEU A 194 -16.94 13.65 -2.59
CA LEU A 194 -17.08 15.09 -2.87
C LEU A 194 -17.48 15.92 -1.63
N ARG A 195 -18.21 15.33 -0.69
CA ARG A 195 -18.59 16.00 0.58
C ARG A 195 -17.44 16.18 1.57
N TYR A 196 -16.27 15.59 1.30
CA TYR A 196 -15.10 15.65 2.17
C TYR A 196 -14.03 16.64 1.67
N GLY A 197 -14.20 17.19 0.47
CA GLY A 197 -13.28 18.15 -0.13
C GLY A 197 -13.71 18.54 -1.54
N GLU A 198 -12.99 19.45 -2.13
CA GLU A 198 -13.26 19.93 -3.48
C GLU A 198 -12.28 19.36 -4.51
N GLY A 199 -12.77 19.19 -5.73
CA GLY A 199 -11.96 18.82 -6.89
C GLY A 199 -11.31 17.43 -6.77
N VAL A 200 -10.20 17.27 -7.46
CA VAL A 200 -9.51 15.98 -7.62
C VAL A 200 -8.90 15.43 -6.34
N LEU A 201 -8.67 16.29 -5.34
CA LEU A 201 -8.06 15.91 -4.06
C LEU A 201 -9.10 15.50 -2.99
N ALA A 202 -10.39 15.56 -3.26
CA ALA A 202 -11.45 15.18 -2.31
C ALA A 202 -11.28 13.74 -1.78
N GLY A 203 -10.77 12.83 -2.61
CA GLY A 203 -10.46 11.46 -2.20
C GLY A 203 -9.39 11.37 -1.12
N LEU A 204 -8.38 12.24 -1.12
CA LEU A 204 -7.35 12.30 -0.07
C LEU A 204 -7.98 12.73 1.26
N SER A 205 -8.80 13.79 1.25
CA SER A 205 -9.50 14.27 2.44
C SER A 205 -10.45 13.21 3.02
N TYR A 206 -11.11 12.43 2.16
CA TYR A 206 -11.93 11.31 2.58
C TYR A 206 -11.11 10.24 3.32
N GLN A 207 -9.95 9.86 2.78
CA GLN A 207 -9.05 8.90 3.42
C GLN A 207 -8.56 9.42 4.78
N GLU A 208 -8.14 10.68 4.86
CA GLU A 208 -7.70 11.32 6.10
C GLU A 208 -8.78 11.27 7.19
N VAL A 209 -10.03 11.56 6.83
CA VAL A 209 -11.16 11.48 7.77
C VAL A 209 -11.38 10.05 8.27
N LEU A 210 -11.29 9.05 7.41
CA LEU A 210 -11.45 7.65 7.82
C LEU A 210 -10.31 7.19 8.73
N GLU A 211 -9.08 7.52 8.41
CA GLU A 211 -7.90 7.18 9.19
C GLU A 211 -7.91 7.85 10.57
N CYS A 212 -8.29 9.13 10.62
CA CYS A 212 -8.46 9.87 11.88
C CYS A 212 -9.55 9.24 12.76
N ARG A 213 -10.70 8.88 12.17
CA ARG A 213 -11.76 8.18 12.91
C ARG A 213 -11.33 6.81 13.43
N ALA A 214 -10.55 6.07 12.64
CA ALA A 214 -10.01 4.79 13.07
C ALA A 214 -9.04 4.97 14.25
N TYR A 215 -8.16 5.97 14.19
CA TYR A 215 -7.26 6.34 15.28
C TYR A 215 -8.03 6.68 16.56
N GLN A 216 -9.04 7.54 16.49
CA GLN A 216 -9.87 7.92 17.62
C GLN A 216 -10.63 6.72 18.22
N ALA A 217 -11.17 5.83 17.38
CA ALA A 217 -11.87 4.63 17.83
C ALA A 217 -10.92 3.64 18.53
N GLY A 218 -9.65 3.62 18.16
CA GLY A 218 -8.60 2.84 18.78
C GLY A 218 -8.04 3.43 20.08
N GLN A 219 -8.47 4.63 20.47
CA GLN A 219 -7.98 5.39 21.64
C GLN A 219 -6.53 5.88 21.51
N GLY A 220 -6.05 6.09 20.31
CA GLY A 220 -4.73 6.62 19.99
C GLY A 220 -3.73 5.57 19.57
#